data_e44ead025f06785a07db5b0f9f72cf25
#
_entry.id   e44ead025f06785a07db5b0f9f72cf25
#
_cell.length_a   1.000
_cell.length_b   1.000
_cell.length_c   1.000
_cell.angle_alpha   90.00
_cell.angle_beta   90.00
_cell.angle_gamma   90.00
#
_symmetry.space_group_name_H-M   'P 1'
#
loop_
_entity.id
_entity.type
_entity.pdbx_description
1 polymer ?
#
loop_
_entity_poly.entity_id
_entity_poly.type
_entity_poly.pdbx_seq_one_letter_code
_entity_poly.pdbx_strand_id
1 'polypeptide(L)'
;MANDKKKMVEAITAQEVDFAQWYTDICTKAELVEYSSVKGFVVLRPYGYAIWENIQKILDGRFKATGHENVAMPVLIPESLLKKEGELVNGFAPEVAWVTAGGSDPLEERLAVRPTSETMFCDHFSHVLHSYRDLPMLYNQWCSVVRWEKSTRPFLRTREFWWQEGHTIHETAEEAKAETEQQLNCYADFAEHDLCIPVLKGRKTDKEKFAGAEATYTIEAMMKDGKALQSGTSHYFGDKFSRAYDVTFTGRDNTLQYPFQTSWGVSTRLVGAIIMTHGDDDGLILPPAIAPVQVVIVQLRHILFGKIHPCGKVSLNGGKRFLLGTDLLCQRTAQRGIGQR
;
A
#
# COMPACT_ATOMS: atom_id res chain seq x y z
N MET A 1 37.93 -13.80 -19.47
CA MET A 1 36.83 -14.15 -20.40
C MET A 1 35.54 -13.98 -19.63
N ALA A 2 34.84 -12.85 -19.85
CA ALA A 2 33.55 -12.62 -19.25
C ALA A 2 32.56 -13.64 -19.84
N ASN A 3 31.91 -14.38 -18.95
CA ASN A 3 30.93 -15.37 -19.31
C ASN A 3 29.67 -14.59 -19.76
N ASP A 4 29.51 -14.46 -21.07
CA ASP A 4 28.38 -13.83 -21.71
C ASP A 4 27.15 -14.72 -21.42
N LYS A 5 26.56 -14.56 -20.25
CA LYS A 5 25.28 -15.20 -19.92
C LYS A 5 24.25 -14.62 -20.85
N LYS A 6 23.86 -15.39 -21.87
CA LYS A 6 22.79 -15.04 -22.78
C LYS A 6 21.57 -14.58 -21.99
N LYS A 7 21.24 -13.30 -22.13
CA LYS A 7 20.13 -12.65 -21.40
C LYS A 7 18.84 -13.40 -21.73
N MET A 8 18.18 -14.00 -20.78
CA MET A 8 16.96 -14.80 -21.01
C MET A 8 15.73 -13.93 -21.30
N VAL A 9 15.76 -12.65 -20.93
CA VAL A 9 14.65 -11.70 -21.16
C VAL A 9 15.23 -10.50 -21.92
N GLU A 10 15.08 -10.48 -23.23
CA GLU A 10 15.61 -9.40 -24.09
C GLU A 10 14.79 -8.09 -24.03
N ALA A 11 13.62 -8.13 -23.40
CA ALA A 11 12.65 -7.03 -23.42
C ALA A 11 12.73 -6.08 -22.20
N ILE A 12 13.72 -6.26 -21.32
CA ILE A 12 13.90 -5.46 -20.12
C ILE A 12 15.20 -4.65 -20.23
N THR A 13 15.10 -3.34 -20.05
CA THR A 13 16.24 -2.44 -19.95
C THR A 13 17.11 -2.84 -18.77
N ALA A 14 18.45 -2.83 -18.89
CA ALA A 14 19.32 -3.13 -17.76
C ALA A 14 19.28 -1.99 -16.73
N GLN A 15 19.36 -2.33 -15.43
CA GLN A 15 19.33 -1.35 -14.32
C GLN A 15 20.43 -0.29 -14.46
N GLU A 16 21.63 -0.68 -14.89
CA GLU A 16 22.78 0.22 -15.06
C GLU A 16 22.60 1.19 -16.23
N VAL A 17 21.77 0.85 -17.24
CA VAL A 17 21.52 1.69 -18.41
C VAL A 17 20.47 2.75 -18.10
N ASP A 18 19.32 2.34 -17.57
CA ASP A 18 18.23 3.23 -17.16
C ASP A 18 17.37 2.54 -16.09
N PHE A 19 17.63 2.86 -14.84
CA PHE A 19 16.88 2.30 -13.70
C PHE A 19 15.38 2.62 -13.76
N ALA A 20 15.04 3.80 -14.27
CA ALA A 20 13.65 4.22 -14.37
C ALA A 20 12.86 3.45 -15.44
N GLN A 21 13.52 3.19 -16.59
CA GLN A 21 12.94 2.39 -17.65
C GLN A 21 12.90 0.91 -17.25
N TRP A 22 13.98 0.38 -16.63
CA TRP A 22 13.99 -0.96 -16.06
C TRP A 22 12.79 -1.21 -15.14
N TYR A 23 12.54 -0.29 -14.22
CA TYR A 23 11.39 -0.40 -13.29
C TYR A 23 10.05 -0.46 -14.05
N THR A 24 9.88 0.41 -15.05
CA THR A 24 8.66 0.44 -15.87
C THR A 24 8.50 -0.84 -16.69
N ASP A 25 9.60 -1.36 -17.23
CA ASP A 25 9.62 -2.62 -17.97
C ASP A 25 9.19 -3.79 -17.07
N ILE A 26 9.69 -3.86 -15.83
CA ILE A 26 9.25 -4.87 -14.86
C ILE A 26 7.74 -4.77 -14.63
N CYS A 27 7.22 -3.57 -14.34
CA CYS A 27 5.79 -3.38 -14.06
C CYS A 27 4.90 -3.88 -15.22
N THR A 28 5.32 -3.66 -16.46
CA THR A 28 4.52 -3.99 -17.65
C THR A 28 4.77 -5.41 -18.15
N LYS A 29 6.03 -5.87 -18.18
CA LYS A 29 6.42 -7.18 -18.71
C LYS A 29 6.10 -8.34 -17.76
N ALA A 30 6.13 -8.10 -16.45
CA ALA A 30 5.61 -9.06 -15.48
C ALA A 30 4.07 -9.02 -15.35
N GLU A 31 3.41 -8.27 -16.25
CA GLU A 31 1.95 -8.16 -16.30
C GLU A 31 1.31 -7.68 -14.99
N LEU A 32 1.99 -6.80 -14.24
CA LEU A 32 1.48 -6.27 -12.98
C LEU A 32 0.46 -5.16 -13.20
N VAL A 33 0.71 -4.32 -14.22
CA VAL A 33 -0.14 -3.17 -14.56
C VAL A 33 -0.33 -3.03 -16.06
N GLU A 34 -1.39 -2.31 -16.42
CA GLU A 34 -1.63 -1.76 -17.74
C GLU A 34 -2.04 -0.29 -17.61
N TYR A 35 -1.63 0.55 -18.57
CA TYR A 35 -2.03 1.95 -18.58
C TYR A 35 -3.49 2.10 -19.00
N SER A 36 -4.25 2.84 -18.19
CA SER A 36 -5.64 3.18 -18.50
C SER A 36 -5.73 4.23 -19.62
N SER A 37 -6.88 4.32 -20.27
CA SER A 37 -7.20 5.41 -21.22
C SER A 37 -7.22 6.78 -20.54
N VAL A 38 -7.37 6.86 -19.21
CA VAL A 38 -7.26 8.10 -18.45
C VAL A 38 -5.80 8.27 -18.00
N LYS A 39 -5.15 9.32 -18.50
CA LYS A 39 -3.73 9.58 -18.22
C LYS A 39 -3.43 9.62 -16.72
N GLY A 40 -2.44 8.85 -16.30
CA GLY A 40 -1.98 8.79 -14.90
C GLY A 40 -2.72 7.77 -14.03
N PHE A 41 -3.71 7.08 -14.59
CA PHE A 41 -4.38 5.94 -13.98
C PHE A 41 -3.84 4.63 -14.56
N VAL A 42 -3.85 3.59 -13.78
CA VAL A 42 -3.41 2.26 -14.17
C VAL A 42 -4.45 1.21 -13.80
N VAL A 43 -4.52 0.17 -14.61
CA VAL A 43 -5.24 -1.06 -14.26
C VAL A 43 -4.24 -1.96 -13.53
N LEU A 44 -4.53 -2.36 -12.30
CA LEU A 44 -3.80 -3.45 -11.65
C LEU A 44 -4.26 -4.77 -12.27
N ARG A 45 -3.37 -5.43 -13.00
CA ARG A 45 -3.68 -6.72 -13.62
C ARG A 45 -3.76 -7.82 -12.56
N PRO A 46 -4.37 -8.97 -12.85
CA PRO A 46 -4.64 -10.00 -11.85
C PRO A 46 -3.42 -10.40 -11.01
N TYR A 47 -2.24 -10.51 -11.62
CA TYR A 47 -1.02 -10.88 -10.88
C TYR A 47 -0.54 -9.75 -9.95
N GLY A 48 -0.56 -8.50 -10.45
CA GLY A 48 -0.21 -7.32 -9.63
C GLY A 48 -1.21 -7.11 -8.48
N TYR A 49 -2.50 -7.33 -8.73
CA TYR A 49 -3.53 -7.21 -7.70
C TYR A 49 -3.42 -8.33 -6.65
N ALA A 50 -3.11 -9.57 -7.07
CA ALA A 50 -2.90 -10.69 -6.15
C ALA A 50 -1.73 -10.47 -5.18
N ILE A 51 -0.66 -9.78 -5.60
CA ILE A 51 0.42 -9.35 -4.69
C ILE A 51 -0.15 -8.40 -3.62
N TRP A 52 -0.97 -7.44 -4.04
CA TRP A 52 -1.62 -6.49 -3.13
C TRP A 52 -2.58 -7.18 -2.16
N GLU A 53 -3.38 -8.15 -2.63
CA GLU A 53 -4.27 -8.96 -1.78
C GLU A 53 -3.50 -9.72 -0.71
N ASN A 54 -2.32 -10.26 -1.03
CA ASN A 54 -1.47 -10.94 -0.04
C ASN A 54 -0.90 -9.95 0.99
N ILE A 55 -0.47 -8.75 0.58
CA ILE A 55 -0.08 -7.67 1.50
C ILE A 55 -1.26 -7.30 2.41
N GLN A 56 -2.42 -7.08 1.83
CA GLN A 56 -3.65 -6.76 2.55
C GLN A 56 -3.99 -7.84 3.58
N LYS A 57 -3.97 -9.11 3.18
CA LYS A 57 -4.31 -10.24 4.06
C LYS A 57 -3.41 -10.30 5.30
N ILE A 58 -2.10 -10.08 5.13
CA ILE A 58 -1.15 -10.15 6.25
C ILE A 58 -1.36 -8.97 7.19
N LEU A 59 -1.40 -7.75 6.65
CA LEU A 59 -1.57 -6.53 7.45
C LEU A 59 -2.94 -6.46 8.13
N ASP A 60 -4.02 -6.81 7.43
CA ASP A 60 -5.36 -6.84 8.01
C ASP A 60 -5.44 -7.80 9.22
N GLY A 61 -4.77 -8.94 9.12
CA GLY A 61 -4.63 -9.86 10.26
C GLY A 61 -3.90 -9.25 11.46
N ARG A 62 -2.85 -8.46 11.23
CA ARG A 62 -2.11 -7.76 12.28
C ARG A 62 -2.94 -6.65 12.93
N PHE A 63 -3.68 -5.88 12.14
CA PHE A 63 -4.57 -4.83 12.67
C PHE A 63 -5.71 -5.41 13.51
N LYS A 64 -6.35 -6.48 13.04
CA LYS A 64 -7.38 -7.18 13.81
C LYS A 64 -6.86 -7.78 15.11
N ALA A 65 -5.61 -8.27 15.12
CA ALA A 65 -4.97 -8.77 16.33
C ALA A 65 -4.74 -7.69 17.40
N THR A 66 -4.71 -6.42 17.01
CA THR A 66 -4.62 -5.25 17.91
C THR A 66 -5.97 -4.56 18.14
N GLY A 67 -7.09 -5.20 17.75
CA GLY A 67 -8.45 -4.75 18.04
C GLY A 67 -9.05 -3.78 17.01
N HIS A 68 -8.38 -3.58 15.87
CA HIS A 68 -8.90 -2.68 14.83
C HIS A 68 -10.03 -3.33 14.03
N GLU A 69 -11.00 -2.52 13.66
CA GLU A 69 -12.17 -2.92 12.87
C GLU A 69 -12.16 -2.25 11.50
N ASN A 70 -12.51 -3.01 10.47
CA ASN A 70 -12.60 -2.48 9.12
C ASN A 70 -13.92 -1.74 8.92
N VAL A 71 -13.83 -0.54 8.36
CA VAL A 71 -14.97 0.29 7.95
C VAL A 71 -14.85 0.67 6.48
N ALA A 72 -15.91 1.23 5.91
CA ALA A 72 -15.91 1.79 4.56
C ALA A 72 -16.53 3.17 4.57
N MET A 73 -15.72 4.20 4.29
CA MET A 73 -16.20 5.58 4.14
C MET A 73 -16.61 5.85 2.68
N PRO A 74 -17.56 6.75 2.43
CA PRO A 74 -17.94 7.18 1.09
C PRO A 74 -16.74 7.74 0.30
N VAL A 75 -16.78 7.67 -1.03
CA VAL A 75 -15.69 8.16 -1.89
C VAL A 75 -15.71 9.68 -2.09
N LEU A 76 -16.88 10.32 -1.89
CA LEU A 76 -17.09 11.75 -2.13
C LEU A 76 -17.15 12.53 -0.82
N ILE A 77 -16.45 13.66 -0.81
CA ILE A 77 -16.35 14.57 0.34
C ILE A 77 -16.95 15.93 -0.08
N PRO A 78 -17.91 16.49 0.63
CA PRO A 78 -18.39 17.85 0.39
C PRO A 78 -17.26 18.88 0.55
N GLU A 79 -17.23 19.89 -0.32
CA GLU A 79 -16.22 20.95 -0.24
C GLU A 79 -16.27 21.70 1.09
N SER A 80 -17.48 21.93 1.62
CA SER A 80 -17.70 22.55 2.92
C SER A 80 -17.02 21.79 4.06
N LEU A 81 -17.05 20.45 4.00
CA LEU A 81 -16.38 19.60 5.00
C LEU A 81 -14.86 19.74 4.93
N LEU A 82 -14.28 19.75 3.72
CA LEU A 82 -12.84 19.97 3.54
C LEU A 82 -12.38 21.34 4.06
N LYS A 83 -13.22 22.38 3.94
CA LYS A 83 -12.86 23.76 4.35
C LYS A 83 -12.79 23.94 5.87
N LYS A 84 -13.30 23.02 6.67
CA LYS A 84 -13.20 23.10 8.14
C LYS A 84 -11.75 22.98 8.63
N GLU A 85 -10.92 22.22 7.92
CA GLU A 85 -9.50 22.09 8.20
C GLU A 85 -8.65 22.77 7.11
N GLY A 86 -8.35 24.06 7.31
CA GLY A 86 -7.68 24.89 6.33
C GLY A 86 -6.27 24.43 5.98
N GLU A 87 -5.50 23.87 6.93
CA GLU A 87 -4.16 23.34 6.69
C GLU A 87 -4.20 22.11 5.77
N LEU A 88 -5.16 21.20 5.99
CA LEU A 88 -5.36 20.02 5.16
C LEU A 88 -5.76 20.40 3.74
N VAL A 89 -6.70 21.34 3.61
CA VAL A 89 -7.14 21.84 2.29
C VAL A 89 -5.99 22.45 1.53
N ASN A 90 -5.17 23.29 2.17
CA ASN A 90 -4.02 23.91 1.54
C ASN A 90 -2.98 22.88 1.07
N GLY A 91 -2.79 21.80 1.82
CA GLY A 91 -1.90 20.70 1.45
C GLY A 91 -2.34 19.93 0.22
N PHE A 92 -3.66 19.72 0.04
CA PHE A 92 -4.21 18.91 -1.06
C PHE A 92 -4.87 19.70 -2.18
N ALA A 93 -5.13 20.99 -2.01
CA ALA A 93 -5.88 21.80 -2.97
C ALA A 93 -5.46 21.65 -4.45
N PRO A 94 -4.16 21.53 -4.80
CA PRO A 94 -3.75 21.35 -6.20
C PRO A 94 -4.04 19.96 -6.78
N GLU A 95 -4.34 18.97 -5.94
CA GLU A 95 -4.41 17.54 -6.29
C GLU A 95 -5.81 16.97 -6.15
N VAL A 96 -6.81 17.77 -5.80
CA VAL A 96 -8.20 17.29 -5.64
C VAL A 96 -8.88 17.17 -6.99
N ALA A 97 -9.50 16.03 -7.24
CA ALA A 97 -10.44 15.83 -8.35
C ALA A 97 -11.86 16.22 -7.89
N TRP A 98 -12.54 17.09 -8.64
CA TRP A 98 -13.84 17.61 -8.28
C TRP A 98 -14.96 17.02 -9.13
N VAL A 99 -16.06 16.63 -8.47
CA VAL A 99 -17.33 16.27 -9.09
C VAL A 99 -18.24 17.48 -8.98
N THR A 100 -18.74 17.97 -10.11
CA THR A 100 -19.54 19.21 -10.22
C THR A 100 -20.96 18.97 -10.69
N ALA A 101 -21.28 17.75 -11.13
CA ALA A 101 -22.62 17.37 -11.59
C ALA A 101 -22.97 15.95 -11.17
N GLY A 102 -24.24 15.71 -10.85
CA GLY A 102 -24.84 14.40 -10.65
C GLY A 102 -25.76 14.06 -11.82
N GLY A 103 -25.36 13.11 -12.66
CA GLY A 103 -26.05 12.90 -13.96
C GLY A 103 -25.85 14.11 -14.87
N SER A 104 -26.95 14.74 -15.31
CA SER A 104 -26.96 15.98 -16.09
C SER A 104 -27.09 17.25 -15.26
N ASP A 105 -27.40 17.13 -13.99
CA ASP A 105 -27.72 18.27 -13.13
C ASP A 105 -26.49 18.77 -12.38
N PRO A 106 -26.20 20.09 -12.42
CA PRO A 106 -25.15 20.68 -11.58
C PRO A 106 -25.44 20.45 -10.10
N LEU A 107 -24.38 20.15 -9.33
CA LEU A 107 -24.49 20.07 -7.87
C LEU A 107 -24.52 21.49 -7.27
N GLU A 108 -25.29 21.68 -6.23
CA GLU A 108 -25.32 22.94 -5.44
C GLU A 108 -23.93 23.19 -4.79
N GLU A 109 -23.28 22.13 -4.37
CA GLU A 109 -21.94 22.12 -3.82
C GLU A 109 -21.10 21.06 -4.56
N ARG A 110 -19.88 21.42 -4.95
CA ARG A 110 -18.97 20.44 -5.56
C ARG A 110 -18.43 19.46 -4.52
N LEU A 111 -18.19 18.23 -4.98
CA LEU A 111 -17.71 17.15 -4.14
C LEU A 111 -16.30 16.79 -4.56
N ALA A 112 -15.41 16.58 -3.59
CA ALA A 112 -14.07 16.06 -3.84
C ALA A 112 -14.11 14.54 -3.93
N VAL A 113 -13.46 13.97 -4.94
CA VAL A 113 -13.06 12.57 -4.85
C VAL A 113 -11.96 12.48 -3.81
N ARG A 114 -12.14 11.69 -2.75
CA ARG A 114 -11.27 11.67 -1.56
C ARG A 114 -9.79 11.56 -1.93
N PRO A 115 -8.93 12.52 -1.54
CA PRO A 115 -7.48 12.40 -1.62
C PRO A 115 -6.89 11.71 -0.39
N THR A 116 -7.65 11.70 0.70
CA THR A 116 -7.44 11.10 2.02
C THR A 116 -8.74 11.19 2.79
N SER A 117 -8.89 10.57 3.95
CA SER A 117 -10.21 10.42 4.61
C SER A 117 -10.30 11.04 6.01
N GLU A 118 -9.29 11.78 6.49
CA GLU A 118 -9.30 12.40 7.84
C GLU A 118 -10.59 13.17 8.12
N THR A 119 -11.00 14.00 7.15
CA THR A 119 -12.20 14.84 7.28
C THR A 119 -13.48 14.03 7.43
N MET A 120 -13.58 12.92 6.70
CA MET A 120 -14.75 12.04 6.76
C MET A 120 -14.80 11.25 8.05
N PHE A 121 -13.64 10.78 8.54
CA PHE A 121 -13.57 10.13 9.84
C PHE A 121 -13.93 11.09 10.96
N CYS A 122 -13.46 12.34 10.91
CA CYS A 122 -13.83 13.36 11.88
C CYS A 122 -15.34 13.64 11.87
N ASP A 123 -15.94 13.78 10.69
CA ASP A 123 -17.38 13.96 10.55
C ASP A 123 -18.13 12.76 11.14
N HIS A 124 -17.71 11.53 10.81
CA HIS A 124 -18.30 10.32 11.37
C HIS A 124 -18.17 10.27 12.89
N PHE A 125 -16.98 10.50 13.42
CA PHE A 125 -16.71 10.49 14.85
C PHE A 125 -17.55 11.52 15.61
N SER A 126 -17.81 12.71 15.03
CA SER A 126 -18.66 13.71 15.65
C SER A 126 -20.12 13.26 15.85
N HIS A 127 -20.57 12.27 15.07
CA HIS A 127 -21.92 11.71 15.16
C HIS A 127 -22.03 10.49 16.08
N VAL A 128 -20.94 9.75 16.29
CA VAL A 128 -21.00 8.46 17.00
C VAL A 128 -20.30 8.46 18.36
N LEU A 129 -19.40 9.42 18.61
CA LEU A 129 -18.72 9.55 19.89
C LEU A 129 -19.56 10.37 20.87
N HIS A 130 -19.91 9.81 22.01
CA HIS A 130 -20.71 10.48 23.04
C HIS A 130 -20.05 10.51 24.40
N SER A 131 -19.32 9.47 24.77
CA SER A 131 -18.73 9.36 26.10
C SER A 131 -17.36 8.64 26.06
N TYR A 132 -16.60 8.78 27.15
CA TYR A 132 -15.33 8.07 27.32
C TYR A 132 -15.47 6.54 27.19
N ARG A 133 -16.67 5.97 27.32
CA ARG A 133 -16.91 4.53 27.18
C ARG A 133 -16.89 4.06 25.73
N ASP A 134 -17.01 4.98 24.79
CA ASP A 134 -16.97 4.69 23.35
C ASP A 134 -15.50 4.66 22.85
N LEU A 135 -14.55 5.10 23.69
CA LEU A 135 -13.12 5.18 23.37
C LEU A 135 -12.34 3.95 23.89
N PRO A 136 -11.27 3.53 23.19
CA PRO A 136 -10.84 4.04 21.88
C PRO A 136 -11.70 3.51 20.73
N MET A 137 -11.85 4.30 19.64
CA MET A 137 -12.37 3.80 18.36
C MET A 137 -11.18 3.54 17.43
N LEU A 138 -11.04 2.31 16.98
CA LEU A 138 -9.87 1.84 16.24
C LEU A 138 -10.31 1.37 14.85
N TYR A 139 -10.38 2.29 13.89
CA TYR A 139 -10.89 1.99 12.56
C TYR A 139 -9.79 1.92 11.51
N ASN A 140 -10.00 1.02 10.57
CA ASN A 140 -9.17 0.81 9.39
C ASN A 140 -10.04 0.72 8.14
N GLN A 141 -9.58 1.23 7.02
CA GLN A 141 -10.22 0.97 5.73
C GLN A 141 -9.22 0.62 4.64
N TRP A 142 -9.65 -0.28 3.77
CA TRP A 142 -8.99 -0.63 2.52
C TRP A 142 -9.74 0.03 1.37
N CYS A 143 -9.11 0.96 0.68
CA CYS A 143 -9.81 1.74 -0.34
C CYS A 143 -8.85 2.29 -1.40
N SER A 144 -9.39 2.96 -2.41
CA SER A 144 -8.62 3.81 -3.29
C SER A 144 -8.82 5.29 -2.95
N VAL A 145 -7.84 6.11 -3.30
CA VAL A 145 -7.88 7.57 -3.25
C VAL A 145 -7.38 8.15 -4.56
N VAL A 146 -7.77 9.40 -4.83
CA VAL A 146 -7.40 10.11 -6.05
C VAL A 146 -6.63 11.38 -5.71
N ARG A 147 -5.39 11.48 -6.19
CA ARG A 147 -4.54 12.67 -6.14
C ARG A 147 -4.11 13.05 -7.54
N TRP A 148 -4.48 14.25 -8.00
CA TRP A 148 -4.30 14.67 -9.40
C TRP A 148 -2.84 15.06 -9.70
N GLU A 149 -1.97 14.06 -9.55
CA GLU A 149 -0.52 14.18 -9.71
C GLU A 149 -0.12 14.60 -11.12
N LYS A 150 0.91 15.47 -11.22
CA LYS A 150 1.44 15.94 -12.51
C LYS A 150 2.31 14.89 -13.21
N SER A 151 3.14 14.18 -12.43
CA SER A 151 3.99 13.09 -12.93
C SER A 151 3.63 11.80 -12.23
N THR A 152 3.50 10.72 -13.02
CA THR A 152 3.04 9.43 -12.52
C THR A 152 4.02 8.31 -12.87
N ARG A 153 4.08 7.30 -12.01
CA ARG A 153 4.82 6.07 -12.21
C ARG A 153 4.07 4.92 -11.53
N PRO A 154 3.86 3.78 -12.20
CA PRO A 154 3.13 2.65 -11.64
C PRO A 154 3.58 2.30 -10.22
N PHE A 155 2.64 2.00 -9.33
CA PHE A 155 2.80 1.71 -7.91
C PHE A 155 3.41 2.85 -7.07
N LEU A 156 4.40 3.58 -7.55
CA LEU A 156 5.11 4.60 -6.76
C LEU A 156 4.31 5.89 -6.61
N ARG A 157 3.67 6.33 -7.71
CA ARG A 157 2.87 7.55 -7.76
C ARG A 157 1.93 7.49 -8.95
N THR A 158 0.65 7.22 -8.72
CA THR A 158 -0.43 7.23 -9.71
C THR A 158 -1.53 8.17 -9.25
N ARG A 159 -2.38 8.61 -10.17
CA ARG A 159 -3.49 9.51 -9.81
C ARG A 159 -4.53 8.83 -8.94
N GLU A 160 -4.79 7.56 -9.18
CA GLU A 160 -5.51 6.68 -8.27
C GLU A 160 -4.57 5.59 -7.79
N PHE A 161 -4.62 5.28 -6.50
CA PHE A 161 -3.87 4.17 -5.92
C PHE A 161 -4.67 3.53 -4.78
N TRP A 162 -4.44 2.24 -4.58
CA TRP A 162 -4.99 1.50 -3.46
C TRP A 162 -4.09 1.63 -2.25
N TRP A 163 -4.72 1.76 -1.12
CA TRP A 163 -4.03 1.86 0.14
C TRP A 163 -4.84 1.29 1.30
N GLN A 164 -4.22 1.24 2.42
CA GLN A 164 -4.83 1.11 3.73
C GLN A 164 -4.62 2.42 4.46
N GLU A 165 -5.66 2.87 5.13
CA GLU A 165 -5.60 3.98 6.08
C GLU A 165 -6.33 3.60 7.36
N GLY A 166 -5.63 3.75 8.50
CA GLY A 166 -6.21 3.64 9.82
C GLY A 166 -6.48 5.03 10.39
N HIS A 167 -7.60 5.15 11.08
CA HIS A 167 -8.00 6.38 11.76
C HIS A 167 -8.54 6.00 13.12
N THR A 168 -7.90 6.50 14.18
CA THR A 168 -8.26 6.15 15.54
C THR A 168 -8.44 7.38 16.41
N ILE A 169 -9.31 7.26 17.41
CA ILE A 169 -9.51 8.29 18.43
C ILE A 169 -9.39 7.69 19.83
N HIS A 170 -8.80 8.45 20.74
CA HIS A 170 -8.39 8.02 22.07
C HIS A 170 -8.79 9.03 23.14
N GLU A 171 -8.98 8.56 24.39
CA GLU A 171 -9.29 9.42 25.54
C GLU A 171 -8.09 10.33 25.88
N THR A 172 -6.85 9.80 25.76
CA THR A 172 -5.63 10.50 26.20
C THR A 172 -4.60 10.64 25.08
N ALA A 173 -3.74 11.65 25.22
CA ALA A 173 -2.61 11.87 24.32
C ALA A 173 -1.62 10.69 24.34
N GLU A 174 -1.43 10.09 25.51
CA GLU A 174 -0.53 8.98 25.72
C GLU A 174 -0.99 7.74 24.97
N GLU A 175 -2.28 7.42 25.01
CA GLU A 175 -2.87 6.33 24.22
C GLU A 175 -2.70 6.56 22.73
N ALA A 176 -3.00 7.76 22.22
CA ALA A 176 -2.84 8.09 20.81
C ALA A 176 -1.38 8.03 20.34
N LYS A 177 -0.42 8.46 21.18
CA LYS A 177 1.02 8.33 20.87
C LYS A 177 1.46 6.87 20.85
N ALA A 178 0.99 6.07 21.80
CA ALA A 178 1.27 4.63 21.85
C ALA A 178 0.73 3.93 20.59
N GLU A 179 -0.49 4.28 20.16
CA GLU A 179 -1.09 3.78 18.92
C GLU A 179 -0.26 4.18 17.69
N THR A 180 0.17 5.44 17.62
CA THR A 180 1.03 5.93 16.53
C THR A 180 2.32 5.11 16.42
N GLU A 181 2.96 4.81 17.54
CA GLU A 181 4.17 4.00 17.58
C GLU A 181 3.90 2.53 17.27
N GLN A 182 2.81 1.97 17.80
CA GLN A 182 2.39 0.58 17.52
C GLN A 182 2.25 0.33 16.03
N GLN A 183 1.57 1.21 15.30
CA GLN A 183 1.36 1.03 13.88
C GLN A 183 2.63 1.27 13.04
N LEU A 184 3.48 2.21 13.45
CA LEU A 184 4.80 2.36 12.83
C LEU A 184 5.63 1.08 12.98
N ASN A 185 5.63 0.47 14.17
CA ASN A 185 6.33 -0.78 14.44
C ASN A 185 5.72 -1.96 13.68
N CYS A 186 4.40 -2.03 13.56
CA CYS A 186 3.69 -3.01 12.74
C CYS A 186 4.14 -2.96 11.27
N TYR A 187 4.26 -1.76 10.70
CA TYR A 187 4.74 -1.59 9.33
C TYR A 187 6.22 -1.95 9.16
N ALA A 188 7.06 -1.59 10.11
CA ALA A 188 8.48 -1.93 10.07
C ALA A 188 8.68 -3.44 10.13
N ASP A 189 8.02 -4.11 11.08
CA ASP A 189 8.06 -5.56 11.22
C ASP A 189 7.56 -6.28 9.96
N PHE A 190 6.45 -5.82 9.39
CA PHE A 190 5.93 -6.34 8.13
C PHE A 190 6.92 -6.16 6.97
N ALA A 191 7.52 -4.97 6.85
CA ALA A 191 8.49 -4.71 5.78
C ALA A 191 9.73 -5.62 5.91
N GLU A 192 10.26 -5.78 7.12
CA GLU A 192 11.48 -6.55 7.36
C GLU A 192 11.26 -8.06 7.26
N HIS A 193 10.17 -8.60 7.83
CA HIS A 193 9.97 -10.04 7.94
C HIS A 193 9.16 -10.64 6.80
N ASP A 194 8.11 -9.95 6.32
CA ASP A 194 7.27 -10.48 5.24
C ASP A 194 7.71 -10.02 3.86
N LEU A 195 8.12 -8.74 3.74
CA LEU A 195 8.61 -8.20 2.47
C LEU A 195 10.12 -8.35 2.30
N CYS A 196 10.87 -8.73 3.34
CA CYS A 196 12.34 -8.83 3.35
C CYS A 196 13.00 -7.50 2.91
N ILE A 197 12.42 -6.37 3.29
CA ILE A 197 12.91 -5.03 2.98
C ILE A 197 13.39 -4.36 4.26
N PRO A 198 14.71 -4.14 4.44
CA PRO A 198 15.21 -3.37 5.57
C PRO A 198 14.68 -1.94 5.53
N VAL A 199 14.19 -1.43 6.66
CA VAL A 199 13.66 -0.08 6.77
C VAL A 199 14.23 0.66 7.96
N LEU A 200 14.32 1.99 7.83
CA LEU A 200 14.65 2.89 8.92
C LEU A 200 13.38 3.60 9.40
N LYS A 201 13.15 3.59 10.70
CA LYS A 201 12.09 4.37 11.34
C LYS A 201 12.61 5.76 11.67
N GLY A 202 11.83 6.79 11.38
CA GLY A 202 12.19 8.16 11.66
C GLY A 202 11.00 9.09 11.84
N ARG A 203 11.25 10.22 12.51
CA ARG A 203 10.30 11.33 12.60
C ARG A 203 10.60 12.34 11.50
N LYS A 204 9.57 12.75 10.77
CA LYS A 204 9.69 13.80 9.76
C LYS A 204 9.93 15.17 10.42
N THR A 205 10.64 16.02 9.70
CA THR A 205 10.81 17.42 10.07
C THR A 205 9.47 18.15 10.03
N ASP A 206 9.37 19.29 10.72
CA ASP A 206 8.14 20.10 10.72
C ASP A 206 7.75 20.57 9.32
N LYS A 207 8.72 20.71 8.42
CA LYS A 207 8.48 21.09 7.02
C LYS A 207 7.88 19.97 6.16
N GLU A 208 8.15 18.71 6.51
CA GLU A 208 7.77 17.54 5.71
C GLU A 208 6.69 16.68 6.35
N LYS A 209 6.31 16.99 7.59
CA LYS A 209 5.22 16.29 8.26
C LYS A 209 3.89 16.48 7.54
N PHE A 210 2.97 15.57 7.73
CA PHE A 210 1.61 15.69 7.21
C PHE A 210 0.93 16.97 7.71
N ALA A 211 0.21 17.66 6.81
CA ALA A 211 -0.50 18.90 7.14
C ALA A 211 -1.53 18.63 8.27
N GLY A 212 -1.53 19.48 9.30
CA GLY A 212 -2.38 19.31 10.49
C GLY A 212 -1.82 18.36 11.56
N ALA A 213 -0.85 17.51 11.27
CA ALA A 213 -0.27 16.61 12.26
C ALA A 213 0.69 17.34 13.22
N GLU A 214 0.70 16.94 14.50
CA GLU A 214 1.72 17.36 15.47
C GLU A 214 3.05 16.63 15.22
N ALA A 215 2.96 15.34 14.90
CA ALA A 215 4.11 14.52 14.53
C ALA A 215 3.75 13.54 13.42
N THR A 216 4.70 13.33 12.52
CA THR A 216 4.63 12.30 11.48
C THR A 216 5.85 11.42 11.59
N TYR A 217 5.62 10.13 11.66
CA TYR A 217 6.65 9.10 11.63
C TYR A 217 6.56 8.34 10.30
N THR A 218 7.68 7.79 9.87
CA THR A 218 7.76 7.05 8.61
C THR A 218 8.69 5.87 8.74
N ILE A 219 8.45 4.84 7.93
CA ILE A 219 9.44 3.85 7.56
C ILE A 219 9.96 4.16 6.17
N GLU A 220 11.27 4.16 5.99
CA GLU A 220 11.93 4.42 4.71
C GLU A 220 12.88 3.31 4.36
N ALA A 221 12.78 2.83 3.12
CA ALA A 221 13.64 1.80 2.56
C ALA A 221 14.66 2.42 1.60
N MET A 222 15.91 1.93 1.65
CA MET A 222 16.93 2.34 0.68
C MET A 222 16.77 1.54 -0.62
N MET A 223 16.59 2.26 -1.72
CA MET A 223 16.49 1.65 -3.05
C MET A 223 17.85 1.48 -3.70
N LYS A 224 17.95 0.61 -4.71
CA LYS A 224 19.21 0.32 -5.41
C LYS A 224 19.81 1.53 -6.12
N ASP A 225 19.02 2.54 -6.45
CA ASP A 225 19.48 3.83 -7.00
C ASP A 225 19.99 4.82 -5.93
N GLY A 226 20.10 4.38 -4.68
CA GLY A 226 20.59 5.18 -3.57
C GLY A 226 19.57 6.15 -2.97
N LYS A 227 18.32 6.11 -3.42
CA LYS A 227 17.25 6.98 -2.89
C LYS A 227 16.46 6.28 -1.79
N ALA A 228 16.06 7.05 -0.77
CA ALA A 228 15.12 6.59 0.23
C ALA A 228 13.69 6.61 -0.32
N LEU A 229 12.93 5.53 -0.11
CA LEU A 229 11.53 5.43 -0.44
C LEU A 229 10.69 5.37 0.84
N GLN A 230 9.83 6.35 1.03
CA GLN A 230 8.81 6.32 2.08
C GLN A 230 7.86 5.14 1.82
N SER A 231 7.84 4.18 2.73
CA SER A 231 7.13 2.90 2.59
C SER A 231 5.93 2.75 3.52
N GLY A 232 5.78 3.62 4.51
CA GLY A 232 4.63 3.68 5.41
C GLY A 232 4.73 4.90 6.30
N THR A 233 3.59 5.39 6.79
CA THR A 233 3.53 6.55 7.69
C THR A 233 2.58 6.32 8.85
N SER A 234 2.88 6.97 9.98
CA SER A 234 2.01 7.03 11.12
C SER A 234 2.02 8.46 11.70
N HIS A 235 0.84 9.02 11.90
CA HIS A 235 0.63 10.43 12.26
C HIS A 235 -0.03 10.52 13.64
N TYR A 236 0.50 11.38 14.48
CA TYR A 236 -0.14 11.86 15.69
C TYR A 236 -0.68 13.26 15.45
N PHE A 237 -2.00 13.44 15.56
CA PHE A 237 -2.65 14.72 15.29
C PHE A 237 -2.84 15.59 16.53
N GLY A 238 -2.69 15.03 17.73
CA GLY A 238 -3.18 15.68 18.93
C GLY A 238 -4.70 15.77 18.91
N ASP A 239 -5.26 16.89 19.36
CA ASP A 239 -6.70 17.16 19.38
C ASP A 239 -7.14 18.19 18.34
N LYS A 240 -6.26 18.60 17.41
CA LYS A 240 -6.53 19.65 16.42
C LYS A 240 -7.72 19.33 15.52
N PHE A 241 -7.73 18.14 14.94
CA PHE A 241 -8.84 17.71 14.09
C PHE A 241 -10.13 17.58 14.89
N SER A 242 -10.07 17.07 16.11
CA SER A 242 -11.22 16.98 17.00
C SER A 242 -11.84 18.34 17.25
N ARG A 243 -11.02 19.36 17.47
CA ARG A 243 -11.48 20.76 17.66
C ARG A 243 -12.06 21.36 16.39
N ALA A 244 -11.42 21.13 15.23
CA ALA A 244 -11.86 21.69 13.96
C ALA A 244 -13.23 21.12 13.51
N TYR A 245 -13.53 19.88 13.90
CA TYR A 245 -14.77 19.16 13.52
C TYR A 245 -15.76 19.00 14.67
N ASP A 246 -15.52 19.64 15.83
CA ASP A 246 -16.35 19.52 17.03
C ASP A 246 -16.60 18.07 17.49
N VAL A 247 -15.58 17.22 17.34
CA VAL A 247 -15.61 15.85 17.86
C VAL A 247 -15.39 15.91 19.35
N THR A 248 -16.44 15.70 20.14
CA THR A 248 -16.38 15.82 21.60
C THR A 248 -16.98 14.59 22.29
N PHE A 249 -16.56 14.34 23.51
CA PHE A 249 -17.14 13.30 24.37
C PHE A 249 -17.29 13.78 25.81
N THR A 250 -18.22 13.17 26.55
CA THR A 250 -18.34 13.39 27.97
C THR A 250 -17.30 12.54 28.70
N GLY A 251 -16.35 13.20 29.35
CA GLY A 251 -15.30 12.57 30.16
C GLY A 251 -15.82 11.96 31.46
N ARG A 252 -14.94 11.30 32.19
CA ARG A 252 -15.22 10.66 33.49
C ARG A 252 -15.64 11.64 34.58
N ASP A 253 -15.28 12.91 34.44
CA ASP A 253 -15.60 14.03 35.30
C ASP A 253 -16.89 14.79 34.87
N ASN A 254 -17.64 14.26 33.92
CA ASN A 254 -18.82 14.87 33.30
C ASN A 254 -18.54 16.21 32.57
N THR A 255 -17.30 16.46 32.15
CA THR A 255 -16.97 17.60 31.30
C THR A 255 -16.85 17.17 29.84
N LEU A 256 -17.12 18.13 28.92
CA LEU A 256 -16.87 17.91 27.50
C LEU A 256 -15.36 17.99 27.21
N GLN A 257 -14.86 16.98 26.53
CA GLN A 257 -13.45 16.84 26.17
C GLN A 257 -13.30 16.55 24.67
N TYR A 258 -12.14 16.83 24.11
CA TYR A 258 -11.78 16.50 22.74
C TYR A 258 -10.87 15.28 22.74
N PRO A 259 -11.17 14.22 21.95
CA PRO A 259 -10.31 13.06 21.83
C PRO A 259 -9.04 13.37 21.06
N PHE A 260 -8.00 12.56 21.30
CA PHE A 260 -6.74 12.60 20.55
C PHE A 260 -6.82 11.64 19.37
N GLN A 261 -6.29 12.08 18.21
CA GLN A 261 -6.45 11.34 16.96
C GLN A 261 -5.11 10.88 16.39
N THR A 262 -5.18 9.75 15.69
CA THR A 262 -4.08 9.24 14.86
C THR A 262 -4.59 8.90 13.46
N SER A 263 -3.67 8.92 12.48
CA SER A 263 -3.87 8.19 11.24
C SER A 263 -2.58 7.52 10.80
N TRP A 264 -2.69 6.41 10.09
CA TRP A 264 -1.55 5.64 9.66
C TRP A 264 -1.89 4.87 8.39
N GLY A 265 -0.88 4.69 7.50
CA GLY A 265 -1.19 4.12 6.20
C GLY A 265 0.01 3.60 5.43
N VAL A 266 -0.30 2.60 4.59
CA VAL A 266 0.56 2.06 3.54
C VAL A 266 -0.24 1.92 2.25
N SER A 267 0.45 1.92 1.12
CA SER A 267 -0.20 1.85 -0.19
C SER A 267 0.43 0.79 -1.08
N THR A 268 -0.12 0.64 -2.27
CA THR A 268 0.48 -0.15 -3.36
C THR A 268 1.91 0.28 -3.71
N ARG A 269 2.42 1.40 -3.14
CA ARG A 269 3.85 1.78 -3.21
C ARG A 269 4.76 0.67 -2.67
N LEU A 270 4.29 -0.14 -1.74
CA LEU A 270 5.04 -1.31 -1.25
C LEU A 270 5.36 -2.31 -2.37
N VAL A 271 4.48 -2.48 -3.35
CA VAL A 271 4.78 -3.31 -4.54
C VAL A 271 5.94 -2.70 -5.33
N GLY A 272 5.96 -1.37 -5.46
CA GLY A 272 7.09 -0.65 -6.07
C GLY A 272 8.40 -0.84 -5.29
N ALA A 273 8.33 -0.80 -3.95
CA ALA A 273 9.49 -1.06 -3.09
C ALA A 273 10.04 -2.48 -3.30
N ILE A 274 9.16 -3.49 -3.37
CA ILE A 274 9.52 -4.89 -3.63
C ILE A 274 10.24 -5.02 -4.98
N ILE A 275 9.71 -4.41 -6.04
CA ILE A 275 10.33 -4.42 -7.36
C ILE A 275 11.73 -3.84 -7.29
N MET A 276 11.90 -2.66 -6.69
CA MET A 276 13.18 -1.94 -6.66
C MET A 276 14.20 -2.61 -5.73
N THR A 277 13.75 -3.31 -4.68
CA THR A 277 14.65 -3.97 -3.73
C THR A 277 15.09 -5.34 -4.24
N HIS A 278 14.17 -6.15 -4.74
CA HIS A 278 14.41 -7.56 -5.05
C HIS A 278 14.58 -7.85 -6.54
N GLY A 279 13.93 -7.09 -7.43
CA GLY A 279 14.02 -7.28 -8.88
C GLY A 279 15.46 -7.16 -9.39
N ASP A 280 15.76 -7.85 -10.48
CA ASP A 280 17.06 -7.82 -11.18
C ASP A 280 16.85 -7.65 -12.70
N ASP A 281 17.94 -7.73 -13.46
CA ASP A 281 17.87 -7.63 -14.93
C ASP A 281 17.28 -8.88 -15.61
N ASP A 282 17.01 -9.93 -14.84
CA ASP A 282 16.27 -11.11 -15.27
C ASP A 282 14.76 -10.98 -15.01
N GLY A 283 14.31 -10.05 -14.14
CA GLY A 283 12.89 -9.76 -13.93
C GLY A 283 12.47 -9.51 -12.48
N LEU A 284 11.18 -9.76 -12.24
CA LEU A 284 10.55 -9.61 -10.93
C LEU A 284 10.96 -10.75 -9.99
N ILE A 285 11.34 -10.39 -8.77
CA ILE A 285 11.57 -11.33 -7.67
C ILE A 285 10.65 -10.95 -6.51
N LEU A 286 9.91 -11.93 -5.99
CA LEU A 286 8.97 -11.71 -4.90
C LEU A 286 9.39 -12.47 -3.64
N PRO A 287 9.28 -11.87 -2.46
CA PRO A 287 9.36 -12.59 -1.19
C PRO A 287 8.29 -13.69 -1.12
N PRO A 288 8.59 -14.87 -0.53
CA PRO A 288 7.64 -15.99 -0.50
C PRO A 288 6.30 -15.66 0.15
N ALA A 289 6.30 -14.82 1.20
CA ALA A 289 5.08 -14.48 1.94
C ALA A 289 4.00 -13.82 1.06
N ILE A 290 4.42 -13.06 0.04
CA ILE A 290 3.51 -12.30 -0.81
C ILE A 290 3.41 -12.81 -2.25
N ALA A 291 4.23 -13.80 -2.63
CA ALA A 291 4.20 -14.38 -3.98
C ALA A 291 2.86 -15.10 -4.23
N PRO A 292 2.07 -14.70 -5.26
CA PRO A 292 0.78 -15.35 -5.55
C PRO A 292 0.93 -16.81 -5.97
N VAL A 293 2.06 -17.13 -6.61
CA VAL A 293 2.38 -18.49 -7.08
C VAL A 293 3.54 -19.01 -6.24
N GLN A 294 3.27 -20.02 -5.41
CA GLN A 294 4.26 -20.61 -4.52
C GLN A 294 5.08 -21.73 -5.17
N VAL A 295 4.48 -22.47 -6.08
CA VAL A 295 5.11 -23.61 -6.76
C VAL A 295 4.65 -23.67 -8.20
N VAL A 296 5.61 -23.80 -9.13
CA VAL A 296 5.33 -24.10 -10.53
C VAL A 296 5.83 -25.50 -10.86
N ILE A 297 4.95 -26.32 -11.41
CA ILE A 297 5.29 -27.66 -11.86
C ILE A 297 5.45 -27.64 -13.38
N VAL A 298 6.66 -27.89 -13.85
CA VAL A 298 6.96 -28.02 -15.27
C VAL A 298 7.14 -29.46 -15.64
N GLN A 299 6.27 -29.98 -16.52
CA GLN A 299 6.41 -31.33 -17.06
C GLN A 299 7.42 -31.33 -18.20
N LEU A 300 8.60 -31.88 -17.98
CA LEU A 300 9.59 -32.10 -19.04
C LEU A 300 9.26 -33.41 -19.76
N ARG A 301 9.13 -33.36 -21.09
CA ARG A 301 9.03 -34.55 -21.93
C ARG A 301 10.41 -34.90 -22.44
N HIS A 302 10.93 -36.05 -22.04
CA HIS A 302 12.13 -36.63 -22.61
C HIS A 302 11.78 -37.48 -23.84
N ILE A 303 12.35 -37.13 -24.98
CA ILE A 303 12.31 -37.97 -26.18
C ILE A 303 13.57 -38.86 -26.10
N LEU A 304 13.43 -40.10 -25.62
CA LEU A 304 14.45 -41.12 -25.70
C LEU A 304 14.01 -42.19 -26.74
N PHE A 305 14.77 -42.33 -27.79
CA PHE A 305 14.54 -43.37 -28.82
C PHE A 305 13.11 -43.41 -29.42
N GLY A 306 12.55 -42.28 -29.75
CA GLY A 306 11.24 -42.20 -30.41
C GLY A 306 10.02 -42.52 -29.52
N LYS A 307 10.20 -42.69 -28.21
CA LYS A 307 9.12 -42.85 -27.25
C LYS A 307 9.07 -41.68 -26.29
N ILE A 308 7.89 -41.07 -26.13
CA ILE A 308 7.64 -40.01 -25.16
C ILE A 308 7.33 -40.67 -23.82
N HIS A 309 8.23 -40.53 -22.86
CA HIS A 309 7.95 -40.94 -21.47
C HIS A 309 7.62 -39.68 -20.64
N PRO A 310 6.48 -39.67 -19.93
CA PRO A 310 6.20 -38.60 -18.96
C PRO A 310 7.10 -38.79 -17.75
N CYS A 311 7.93 -37.81 -17.44
CA CYS A 311 8.76 -37.80 -16.25
C CYS A 311 7.96 -37.24 -15.07
N GLY A 312 7.54 -38.11 -14.16
CA GLY A 312 7.07 -37.76 -12.82
C GLY A 312 5.66 -37.19 -12.68
N LYS A 313 4.74 -37.99 -12.15
CA LYS A 313 3.53 -37.50 -11.48
C LYS A 313 3.93 -37.02 -10.08
N VAL A 314 3.84 -35.72 -9.80
CA VAL A 314 3.90 -35.19 -8.44
C VAL A 314 2.47 -35.19 -7.88
N SER A 315 2.20 -36.01 -6.89
CA SER A 315 0.93 -36.01 -6.17
C SER A 315 0.98 -35.01 -5.02
N LEU A 316 0.03 -34.10 -4.95
CA LEU A 316 -0.07 -33.10 -3.91
C LEU A 316 -0.69 -33.59 -2.58
N ASN A 317 -0.94 -34.87 -2.43
CA ASN A 317 -1.49 -35.45 -1.19
C ASN A 317 -0.49 -36.33 -0.47
N GLY A 318 -0.05 -35.89 0.70
CA GLY A 318 0.51 -36.68 1.78
C GLY A 318 1.82 -37.38 1.47
N GLY A 319 2.94 -36.73 1.72
CA GLY A 319 4.19 -37.36 2.09
C GLY A 319 4.88 -38.20 1.02
N LYS A 320 5.14 -37.67 -0.18
CA LYS A 320 5.97 -38.36 -1.18
C LYS A 320 6.94 -37.43 -1.87
N ARG A 321 8.18 -37.78 -1.70
CA ARG A 321 9.45 -37.49 -2.36
C ARG A 321 9.39 -36.44 -3.47
N PHE A 322 9.85 -35.24 -3.12
CA PHE A 322 10.38 -34.29 -4.07
C PHE A 322 11.69 -34.83 -4.64
N LEU A 323 11.85 -34.83 -5.95
CA LEU A 323 13.16 -34.89 -6.55
C LEU A 323 13.81 -33.52 -6.34
N LEU A 324 14.57 -33.41 -5.26
CA LEU A 324 15.46 -32.29 -4.96
C LEU A 324 16.57 -32.21 -6.02
N GLY A 325 16.37 -31.34 -6.94
CA GLY A 325 17.41 -30.97 -7.91
C GLY A 325 16.94 -29.78 -8.70
N THR A 326 17.16 -28.58 -8.15
CA THR A 326 16.93 -27.28 -8.82
C THR A 326 15.93 -26.34 -8.15
N ASP A 327 15.89 -26.25 -6.83
CA ASP A 327 14.99 -25.32 -6.13
C ASP A 327 15.18 -23.85 -6.54
N LEU A 328 16.42 -23.42 -6.82
CA LEU A 328 16.70 -22.07 -7.32
C LEU A 328 16.27 -21.85 -8.78
N LEU A 329 16.36 -22.89 -9.61
CA LEU A 329 15.95 -22.82 -11.01
C LEU A 329 14.43 -22.81 -11.15
N CYS A 330 13.73 -23.55 -10.27
CA CYS A 330 12.28 -23.64 -10.26
C CYS A 330 11.61 -22.30 -9.88
N GLN A 331 12.11 -21.61 -8.85
CA GLN A 331 11.61 -20.29 -8.44
C GLN A 331 11.87 -19.23 -9.53
N ARG A 332 13.06 -19.21 -10.12
CA ARG A 332 13.39 -18.28 -11.22
C ARG A 332 12.61 -18.56 -12.50
N THR A 333 12.31 -19.81 -12.81
CA THR A 333 11.55 -20.19 -14.02
C THR A 333 10.07 -19.92 -13.87
N ALA A 334 9.51 -20.04 -12.66
CA ALA A 334 8.12 -19.72 -12.36
C ALA A 334 7.81 -18.24 -12.62
N GLN A 335 8.72 -17.36 -12.19
CA GLN A 335 8.59 -15.92 -12.41
C GLN A 335 8.84 -15.51 -13.86
N ARG A 336 9.59 -16.32 -14.65
CA ARG A 336 9.89 -16.09 -16.07
C ARG A 336 8.82 -16.64 -17.01
N GLY A 337 8.13 -17.71 -16.64
CA GLY A 337 7.11 -18.36 -17.50
C GLY A 337 5.84 -17.53 -17.67
N ILE A 338 5.57 -16.58 -16.78
CA ILE A 338 4.39 -15.72 -16.82
C ILE A 338 4.60 -14.53 -17.77
N GLY A 339 5.85 -14.19 -18.09
CA GLY A 339 6.19 -13.09 -19.02
C GLY A 339 6.30 -13.50 -20.50
N GLN A 340 5.97 -14.75 -20.86
CA GLN A 340 6.13 -15.26 -22.23
C GLN A 340 4.82 -15.74 -22.89
N ARG A 341 3.72 -15.05 -22.67
CA ARG A 341 2.53 -15.21 -23.50
C ARG A 341 2.14 -13.88 -24.12
#